data_a0fd1484b1712de30259198bc6393019
#
_entry.id   a0fd1484b1712de30259198bc6393019
#
_cell.length_a   1.000
_cell.length_b   1.000
_cell.length_c   1.000
_cell.angle_alpha   90.00
_cell.angle_beta   90.00
_cell.angle_gamma   90.00
#
_symmetry.space_group_name_H-M   'P 1'
#
loop_
_entity.id
_entity.type
_entity.pdbx_description
1 polymer ?
#
loop_
_entity_poly.entity_id
_entity_poly.type
_entity_poly.pdbx_seq_one_letter_code
_entity_poly.pdbx_strand_id
1 'polypeptide(L)'
;MKLLFVGDVIGKPGRQALKRLLPKLVDEHRVDYVVVNIENMAGGFGVTPETLAELDELPIHALTTGNHVWDKKEVLDMLVHEPRLVRPANYPEGTPGRGIHVGETAAGVRVATINLEGQVFMKNLDSPFRVADRLLADLDKKIKVVFVDFHAEATSEKQALGVYLDGRVSGVVGTHTHVPTADQRVLPQGTAFLTDAGMTGPYEGVIGFRSDRVLQRFLTQMPAAFEVAKRDVRLAGVLLGRQGVERVLGEARVLEGGGHVVVAGDQPGGPAVRQGHRVDGR
;
A
#
# COMPACT_ATOMS: atom_id res chain seq x y z
N MET A 1 18.09 2.08 -8.38
CA MET A 1 17.32 1.44 -7.30
C MET A 1 15.85 1.46 -7.68
N LYS A 2 15.17 0.34 -7.48
CA LYS A 2 13.72 0.18 -7.63
C LYS A 2 13.10 -0.24 -6.30
N LEU A 3 12.06 0.45 -5.87
CA LEU A 3 11.28 0.13 -4.68
C LEU A 3 9.90 -0.36 -5.14
N LEU A 4 9.48 -1.52 -4.64
CA LEU A 4 8.12 -2.03 -4.79
C LEU A 4 7.36 -1.82 -3.49
N PHE A 5 6.23 -1.11 -3.57
CA PHE A 5 5.26 -1.02 -2.49
C PHE A 5 4.04 -1.87 -2.83
N VAL A 6 3.61 -2.71 -1.91
CA VAL A 6 2.41 -3.53 -2.03
C VAL A 6 1.34 -2.98 -1.10
N GLY A 7 0.17 -2.66 -1.67
CA GLY A 7 -0.97 -2.13 -0.93
C GLY A 7 -1.65 -3.16 -0.03
N ASP A 8 -2.58 -2.69 0.77
CA ASP A 8 -3.25 -3.38 1.89
C ASP A 8 -3.50 -4.87 1.66
N VAL A 9 -2.75 -5.73 2.36
CA VAL A 9 -2.89 -7.19 2.24
C VAL A 9 -4.08 -7.66 3.07
N ILE A 10 -5.12 -8.20 2.41
CA ILE A 10 -6.38 -8.58 3.07
C ILE A 10 -6.52 -10.09 3.25
N GLY A 11 -6.56 -10.51 4.50
CA GLY A 11 -6.91 -11.86 4.93
C GLY A 11 -6.08 -12.97 4.26
N LYS A 12 -6.57 -14.20 4.34
CA LYS A 12 -5.89 -15.37 3.73
C LYS A 12 -5.69 -15.25 2.21
N PRO A 13 -6.69 -14.79 1.43
CA PRO A 13 -6.50 -14.65 -0.02
C PRO A 13 -5.36 -13.69 -0.39
N GLY A 14 -5.27 -12.53 0.30
CA GLY A 14 -4.20 -11.55 0.08
C GLY A 14 -2.83 -12.12 0.44
N ARG A 15 -2.69 -12.80 1.58
CA ARG A 15 -1.43 -13.45 1.97
C ARG A 15 -0.98 -14.51 0.96
N GLN A 16 -1.93 -15.31 0.43
CA GLN A 16 -1.63 -16.31 -0.59
C GLN A 16 -1.19 -15.67 -1.92
N ALA A 17 -1.84 -14.57 -2.32
CA ALA A 17 -1.43 -13.81 -3.50
C ALA A 17 -0.01 -13.24 -3.33
N LEU A 18 0.26 -12.64 -2.18
CA LEU A 18 1.57 -12.11 -1.84
C LEU A 18 2.66 -13.18 -1.94
N LYS A 19 2.49 -14.31 -1.27
CA LYS A 19 3.44 -15.45 -1.31
C LYS A 19 3.74 -15.94 -2.71
N ARG A 20 2.71 -16.00 -3.56
CA ARG A 20 2.84 -16.54 -4.92
C ARG A 20 3.44 -15.55 -5.91
N LEU A 21 3.09 -14.28 -5.78
CA LEU A 21 3.40 -13.26 -6.80
C LEU A 21 4.62 -12.41 -6.44
N LEU A 22 4.83 -12.09 -5.16
CA LEU A 22 5.91 -11.17 -4.77
C LEU A 22 7.29 -11.62 -5.23
N PRO A 23 7.72 -12.89 -5.05
CA PRO A 23 9.04 -13.31 -5.49
C PRO A 23 9.23 -13.15 -7.01
N LYS A 24 8.19 -13.45 -7.80
CA LYS A 24 8.22 -13.29 -9.26
C LYS A 24 8.35 -11.83 -9.68
N LEU A 25 7.59 -10.93 -9.04
CA LEU A 25 7.65 -9.51 -9.31
C LEU A 25 9.01 -8.90 -8.95
N VAL A 26 9.59 -9.33 -7.83
CA VAL A 26 10.92 -8.91 -7.39
C VAL A 26 11.97 -9.28 -8.43
N ASP A 27 11.94 -10.51 -8.92
CA ASP A 27 12.88 -11.01 -9.92
C ASP A 27 12.67 -10.33 -11.29
N GLU A 28 11.43 -10.33 -11.79
CA GLU A 28 11.05 -9.77 -13.10
C GLU A 28 11.40 -8.29 -13.23
N HIS A 29 11.06 -7.51 -12.19
CA HIS A 29 11.31 -6.06 -12.18
C HIS A 29 12.67 -5.69 -11.60
N ARG A 30 13.47 -6.64 -11.10
CA ARG A 30 14.76 -6.41 -10.42
C ARG A 30 14.59 -5.38 -9.30
N VAL A 31 13.69 -5.70 -8.38
CA VAL A 31 13.37 -4.84 -7.24
C VAL A 31 14.47 -4.91 -6.20
N ASP A 32 14.93 -3.75 -5.74
CA ASP A 32 15.99 -3.64 -4.73
C ASP A 32 15.43 -3.56 -3.29
N TYR A 33 14.21 -3.05 -3.13
CA TYR A 33 13.58 -2.82 -1.82
C TYR A 33 12.08 -3.04 -1.89
N VAL A 34 11.53 -3.78 -0.93
CA VAL A 34 10.10 -4.10 -0.88
C VAL A 34 9.49 -3.59 0.42
N VAL A 35 8.39 -2.87 0.31
CA VAL A 35 7.53 -2.44 1.42
C VAL A 35 6.15 -3.04 1.23
N VAL A 36 5.53 -3.55 2.29
CA VAL A 36 4.19 -4.16 2.23
C VAL A 36 3.32 -3.60 3.35
N ASN A 37 2.13 -3.11 3.01
CA ASN A 37 1.13 -2.78 4.02
C ASN A 37 0.38 -4.05 4.42
N ILE A 38 0.44 -4.38 5.72
CA ILE A 38 -0.04 -5.64 6.28
C ILE A 38 -1.21 -5.50 7.26
N GLU A 39 -1.80 -4.31 7.36
CA GLU A 39 -2.76 -4.01 8.42
C GLU A 39 -4.02 -4.91 8.45
N ASN A 40 -4.38 -5.53 7.30
CA ASN A 40 -5.60 -6.32 7.15
C ASN A 40 -5.36 -7.83 7.05
N MET A 41 -4.17 -8.33 7.39
CA MET A 41 -3.77 -9.72 7.16
C MET A 41 -4.55 -10.75 8.00
N ALA A 42 -4.95 -10.41 9.22
CA ALA A 42 -5.61 -11.33 10.15
C ALA A 42 -7.13 -11.31 10.01
N GLY A 43 -7.64 -11.97 8.99
CA GLY A 43 -9.09 -12.08 8.74
C GLY A 43 -9.73 -10.78 8.24
N GLY A 44 -8.95 -9.85 7.72
CA GLY A 44 -9.39 -8.55 7.21
C GLY A 44 -9.10 -7.38 8.15
N PHE A 45 -8.62 -7.63 9.37
CA PHE A 45 -8.35 -6.59 10.38
C PHE A 45 -7.18 -6.97 11.27
N GLY A 46 -6.16 -6.12 11.33
CA GLY A 46 -4.99 -6.30 12.18
C GLY A 46 -4.02 -7.40 11.69
N VAL A 47 -3.04 -7.69 12.52
CA VAL A 47 -1.96 -8.65 12.29
C VAL A 47 -1.80 -9.55 13.53
N THR A 48 -1.52 -10.84 13.34
CA THR A 48 -1.17 -11.78 14.42
C THR A 48 0.22 -12.37 14.18
N PRO A 49 0.88 -12.96 15.21
CA PRO A 49 2.18 -13.61 15.05
C PRO A 49 2.18 -14.68 13.96
N GLU A 50 1.10 -15.48 13.86
CA GLU A 50 0.98 -16.54 12.86
C GLU A 50 0.91 -15.97 11.44
N THR A 51 0.17 -14.84 11.26
CA THR A 51 0.08 -14.19 9.94
C THR A 51 1.37 -13.47 9.59
N LEU A 52 2.09 -12.91 10.56
CA LEU A 52 3.39 -12.29 10.34
C LEU A 52 4.45 -13.33 9.96
N ALA A 53 4.53 -14.46 10.66
CA ALA A 53 5.46 -15.55 10.37
C ALA A 53 5.29 -16.11 8.93
N GLU A 54 4.10 -15.98 8.36
CA GLU A 54 3.89 -16.34 6.96
C GLU A 54 4.73 -15.53 5.96
N LEU A 55 5.32 -14.41 6.38
CA LEU A 55 6.11 -13.50 5.54
C LEU A 55 7.63 -13.68 5.66
N ASP A 56 8.11 -14.51 6.59
CA ASP A 56 9.54 -14.60 6.95
C ASP A 56 10.44 -15.00 5.78
N GLU A 57 9.94 -15.82 4.86
CA GLU A 57 10.68 -16.27 3.67
C GLU A 57 10.57 -15.30 2.48
N LEU A 58 9.78 -14.24 2.60
CA LEU A 58 9.56 -13.30 1.50
C LEU A 58 10.60 -12.17 1.53
N PRO A 59 11.00 -11.65 0.37
CA PRO A 59 12.00 -10.59 0.26
C PRO A 59 11.42 -9.22 0.66
N ILE A 60 10.95 -9.09 1.90
CA ILE A 60 10.30 -7.89 2.42
C ILE A 60 11.25 -7.16 3.36
N HIS A 61 11.47 -5.87 3.12
CA HIS A 61 12.40 -5.03 3.84
C HIS A 61 11.70 -4.15 4.90
N ALA A 62 10.45 -3.78 4.68
CA ALA A 62 9.65 -3.00 5.63
C ALA A 62 8.17 -3.41 5.57
N LEU A 63 7.49 -3.30 6.72
CA LEU A 63 6.09 -3.66 6.92
C LEU A 63 5.37 -2.43 7.49
N THR A 64 4.39 -1.91 6.77
CA THR A 64 3.55 -0.81 7.23
C THR A 64 2.18 -1.29 7.68
N THR A 65 1.50 -0.47 8.44
CA THR A 65 0.15 -0.72 8.95
C THR A 65 -0.76 0.50 8.71
N GLY A 66 -1.85 0.62 9.47
CA GLY A 66 -2.78 1.73 9.39
C GLY A 66 -3.71 1.75 10.61
N ASN A 67 -4.96 2.16 10.41
CA ASN A 67 -5.93 2.34 11.49
C ASN A 67 -6.36 1.04 12.19
N HIS A 68 -6.15 -0.13 11.58
CA HIS A 68 -6.43 -1.45 12.16
C HIS A 68 -5.25 -2.04 12.94
N VAL A 69 -4.16 -1.30 13.15
CA VAL A 69 -2.95 -1.78 13.84
C VAL A 69 -3.27 -2.35 15.23
N TRP A 70 -4.26 -1.82 15.94
CA TRP A 70 -4.64 -2.25 17.30
C TRP A 70 -5.74 -3.30 17.39
N ASP A 71 -6.26 -3.80 16.26
CA ASP A 71 -7.41 -4.72 16.25
C ASP A 71 -7.06 -6.12 16.78
N LYS A 72 -5.77 -6.44 16.87
CA LYS A 72 -5.25 -7.64 17.52
C LYS A 72 -4.31 -7.23 18.65
N LYS A 73 -4.59 -7.71 19.87
CA LYS A 73 -3.80 -7.34 21.06
C LYS A 73 -2.33 -7.82 20.97
N GLU A 74 -2.10 -8.90 20.22
CA GLU A 74 -0.79 -9.50 20.01
C GLU A 74 0.18 -8.57 19.27
N VAL A 75 -0.33 -7.55 18.57
CA VAL A 75 0.48 -6.57 17.84
C VAL A 75 1.44 -5.80 18.76
N LEU A 76 1.11 -5.64 20.04
CA LEU A 76 1.96 -4.92 21.00
C LEU A 76 3.37 -5.52 21.08
N ASP A 77 3.46 -6.84 21.24
CA ASP A 77 4.74 -7.54 21.26
C ASP A 77 5.44 -7.51 19.91
N MET A 78 4.69 -7.63 18.82
CA MET A 78 5.24 -7.59 17.46
C MET A 78 5.86 -6.23 17.14
N LEU A 79 5.22 -5.13 17.50
CA LEU A 79 5.74 -3.77 17.29
C LEU A 79 7.04 -3.49 18.06
N VAL A 80 7.30 -4.24 19.14
CA VAL A 80 8.54 -4.15 19.91
C VAL A 80 9.64 -5.00 19.30
N HIS A 81 9.33 -6.23 18.87
CA HIS A 81 10.32 -7.25 18.51
C HIS A 81 10.59 -7.37 17.00
N GLU A 82 9.64 -6.95 16.13
CA GLU A 82 9.87 -6.94 14.69
C GLU A 82 10.35 -5.54 14.22
N PRO A 83 11.65 -5.40 13.93
CA PRO A 83 12.22 -4.09 13.59
C PRO A 83 11.71 -3.51 12.26
N ARG A 84 11.24 -4.38 11.33
CA ARG A 84 10.69 -3.97 10.04
C ARG A 84 9.26 -3.44 10.14
N LEU A 85 8.55 -3.73 11.26
CA LEU A 85 7.14 -3.38 11.44
C LEU A 85 7.01 -1.95 11.97
N VAL A 86 6.30 -1.12 11.23
CA VAL A 86 5.98 0.25 11.64
C VAL A 86 4.47 0.46 11.71
N ARG A 87 4.07 1.22 12.72
CA ARG A 87 2.71 1.78 12.86
C ARG A 87 2.68 3.22 12.36
N PRO A 88 1.52 3.84 12.16
CA PRO A 88 1.46 5.26 11.87
C PRO A 88 2.22 6.08 12.92
N ALA A 89 3.14 6.92 12.46
CA ALA A 89 4.05 7.68 13.31
C ALA A 89 3.34 8.77 14.12
N ASN A 90 2.17 9.20 13.64
CA ASN A 90 1.39 10.28 14.25
C ASN A 90 0.46 9.84 15.38
N TYR A 91 0.58 8.61 15.88
CA TYR A 91 0.04 8.25 17.20
C TYR A 91 0.77 9.04 18.31
N PRO A 92 0.10 9.36 19.43
CA PRO A 92 0.69 10.12 20.54
C PRO A 92 2.02 9.53 21.03
N GLU A 93 2.84 10.40 21.62
CA GLU A 93 4.09 9.99 22.27
C GLU A 93 3.83 8.93 23.35
N GLY A 94 4.77 7.98 23.47
CA GLY A 94 4.63 6.84 24.40
C GLY A 94 3.82 5.66 23.84
N THR A 95 3.18 5.79 22.67
CA THR A 95 2.53 4.65 22.00
C THR A 95 3.58 3.60 21.60
N PRO A 96 3.37 2.30 21.93
CA PRO A 96 4.33 1.23 21.59
C PRO A 96 4.67 1.16 20.09
N GLY A 97 5.89 0.72 19.79
CA GLY A 97 6.39 0.57 18.43
C GLY A 97 6.95 1.85 17.84
N ARG A 98 7.29 1.80 16.58
CA ARG A 98 7.94 2.88 15.83
C ARG A 98 7.12 3.28 14.61
N GLY A 99 7.26 4.52 14.15
CA GLY A 99 6.59 5.03 12.94
C GLY A 99 7.52 5.16 11.74
N ILE A 100 8.80 4.82 11.91
CA ILE A 100 9.84 4.84 10.89
C ILE A 100 10.73 3.61 11.02
N HIS A 101 11.08 3.01 9.89
CA HIS A 101 12.08 1.96 9.76
C HIS A 101 13.17 2.39 8.77
N VAL A 102 14.41 2.11 9.09
CA VAL A 102 15.54 2.30 8.17
C VAL A 102 16.11 0.94 7.83
N GLY A 103 15.83 0.47 6.62
CA GLY A 103 16.39 -0.75 6.06
C GLY A 103 17.50 -0.44 5.05
N GLU A 104 18.10 -1.49 4.52
CA GLU A 104 19.20 -1.40 3.56
C GLU A 104 19.01 -2.40 2.42
N THR A 105 19.30 -1.99 1.19
CA THR A 105 19.33 -2.88 0.04
C THR A 105 20.60 -3.72 0.02
N ALA A 106 20.62 -4.80 -0.77
CA ALA A 106 21.83 -5.61 -0.96
C ALA A 106 23.04 -4.80 -1.49
N ALA A 107 22.81 -3.66 -2.11
CA ALA A 107 23.84 -2.74 -2.60
C ALA A 107 24.26 -1.68 -1.56
N GLY A 108 23.82 -1.79 -0.30
CA GLY A 108 24.18 -0.85 0.77
C GLY A 108 23.42 0.49 0.73
N VAL A 109 22.32 0.60 -0.04
CA VAL A 109 21.52 1.82 -0.06
C VAL A 109 20.53 1.80 1.09
N ARG A 110 20.67 2.78 2.00
CA ARG A 110 19.74 2.94 3.13
C ARG A 110 18.43 3.60 2.69
N VAL A 111 17.31 3.01 3.11
CA VAL A 111 15.96 3.47 2.80
C VAL A 111 15.19 3.70 4.09
N ALA A 112 14.66 4.90 4.28
CA ALA A 112 13.72 5.19 5.35
C ALA A 112 12.28 4.93 4.85
N THR A 113 11.55 4.09 5.56
CA THR A 113 10.12 3.85 5.35
C THR A 113 9.35 4.49 6.50
N ILE A 114 8.49 5.46 6.20
CA ILE A 114 7.63 6.17 7.15
C ILE A 114 6.19 5.74 6.91
N ASN A 115 5.46 5.45 7.99
CA ASN A 115 4.03 5.24 7.94
C ASN A 115 3.31 6.40 8.64
N LEU A 116 2.29 6.96 8.02
CA LEU A 116 1.46 8.04 8.55
C LEU A 116 -0.02 7.69 8.38
N GLU A 117 -0.88 8.16 9.29
CA GLU A 117 -2.34 8.03 9.19
C GLU A 117 -2.99 9.40 9.00
N GLY A 118 -4.01 9.48 8.13
CA GLY A 118 -4.80 10.68 7.93
C GLY A 118 -5.70 11.01 9.13
N GLN A 119 -6.28 12.22 9.10
CA GLN A 119 -7.21 12.69 10.13
C GLN A 119 -8.64 12.85 9.58
N VAL A 120 -8.77 13.15 8.29
CA VAL A 120 -10.08 13.42 7.67
C VAL A 120 -10.88 12.12 7.55
N PHE A 121 -12.00 12.05 8.27
CA PHE A 121 -12.85 10.85 8.43
C PHE A 121 -12.19 9.66 9.16
N MET A 122 -11.08 9.91 9.83
CA MET A 122 -10.31 8.92 10.58
C MET A 122 -10.15 9.32 12.05
N LYS A 123 -9.25 8.67 12.79
CA LYS A 123 -8.98 9.01 14.19
C LYS A 123 -8.34 10.40 14.32
N ASN A 124 -8.66 11.08 15.39
CA ASN A 124 -8.02 12.37 15.71
C ASN A 124 -6.63 12.14 16.31
N LEU A 125 -5.66 11.85 15.45
CA LEU A 125 -4.24 11.70 15.80
C LEU A 125 -3.50 13.04 15.68
N ASP A 126 -2.19 13.05 15.95
CA ASP A 126 -1.34 14.20 15.63
C ASP A 126 -1.34 14.48 14.12
N SER A 127 -1.12 15.74 13.74
CA SER A 127 -1.07 16.13 12.33
C SER A 127 0.02 15.35 11.58
N PRO A 128 -0.31 14.57 10.53
CA PRO A 128 0.67 13.83 9.76
C PRO A 128 1.71 14.75 9.08
N PHE A 129 1.33 15.97 8.73
CA PHE A 129 2.23 16.99 8.17
C PHE A 129 3.32 17.40 9.17
N ARG A 130 2.93 17.69 10.42
CA ARG A 130 3.85 18.09 11.47
C ARG A 130 4.75 16.94 11.93
N VAL A 131 4.19 15.72 11.96
CA VAL A 131 4.97 14.54 12.29
C VAL A 131 5.99 14.23 11.20
N ALA A 132 5.61 14.35 9.93
CA ALA A 132 6.56 14.21 8.81
C ALA A 132 7.71 15.21 8.92
N ASP A 133 7.43 16.47 9.27
CA ASP A 133 8.48 17.50 9.48
C ASP A 133 9.49 17.07 10.54
N ARG A 134 9.01 16.61 11.70
CA ARG A 134 9.88 16.16 12.80
C ARG A 134 10.74 14.96 12.36
N LEU A 135 10.13 13.95 11.79
CA LEU A 135 10.84 12.74 11.34
C LEU A 135 11.91 13.07 10.29
N LEU A 136 11.61 13.94 9.33
CA LEU A 136 12.58 14.34 8.30
C LEU A 136 13.69 15.25 8.85
N ALA A 137 13.40 16.03 9.89
CA ALA A 137 14.42 16.85 10.56
C ALA A 137 15.42 15.98 11.33
N ASP A 138 14.94 14.94 12.01
CA ASP A 138 15.72 14.02 12.85
C ASP A 138 16.44 12.94 12.05
N LEU A 139 16.02 12.71 10.80
CA LEU A 139 16.59 11.67 9.96
C LEU A 139 18.05 11.96 9.58
N ASP A 140 18.91 10.94 9.68
CA ASP A 140 20.30 11.02 9.22
C ASP A 140 20.36 11.51 7.76
N LYS A 141 21.04 12.63 7.55
CA LYS A 141 21.16 13.28 6.22
C LYS A 141 21.88 12.44 5.16
N LYS A 142 22.51 11.34 5.55
CA LYS A 142 23.08 10.35 4.64
C LYS A 142 22.01 9.48 3.99
N ILE A 143 20.82 9.35 4.59
CA ILE A 143 19.69 8.63 4.00
C ILE A 143 19.06 9.52 2.94
N LYS A 144 19.16 9.09 1.68
CA LYS A 144 18.67 9.86 0.52
C LYS A 144 17.36 9.32 -0.07
N VAL A 145 16.98 8.09 0.32
CA VAL A 145 15.75 7.46 -0.14
C VAL A 145 14.78 7.40 1.04
N VAL A 146 13.69 8.13 0.91
CA VAL A 146 12.62 8.18 1.91
C VAL A 146 11.31 7.83 1.22
N PHE A 147 10.64 6.81 1.70
CA PHE A 147 9.32 6.37 1.24
C PHE A 147 8.28 6.60 2.34
N VAL A 148 7.11 7.10 1.96
CA VAL A 148 5.98 7.36 2.86
C VAL A 148 4.78 6.56 2.40
N ASP A 149 4.29 5.65 3.27
CA ASP A 149 2.96 5.07 3.18
C ASP A 149 1.99 5.97 3.96
N PHE A 150 1.07 6.61 3.25
CA PHE A 150 0.07 7.49 3.84
C PHE A 150 -1.30 6.83 3.86
N HIS A 151 -1.61 6.23 5.00
CA HIS A 151 -2.84 5.51 5.27
C HIS A 151 -3.97 6.49 5.59
N ALA A 152 -4.76 6.90 4.60
CA ALA A 152 -5.76 7.96 4.75
C ALA A 152 -7.01 7.72 3.88
N GLU A 153 -8.16 8.18 4.37
CA GLU A 153 -9.44 8.08 3.65
C GLU A 153 -9.55 9.14 2.55
N ALA A 154 -9.33 10.42 2.90
CA ALA A 154 -9.64 11.53 2.02
C ALA A 154 -8.61 11.75 0.92
N THR A 155 -9.05 11.71 -0.34
CA THR A 155 -8.23 12.00 -1.53
C THR A 155 -7.52 13.35 -1.43
N SER A 156 -8.23 14.39 -0.95
CA SER A 156 -7.65 15.73 -0.79
C SER A 156 -6.52 15.78 0.21
N GLU A 157 -6.63 15.05 1.34
CA GLU A 157 -5.58 14.95 2.35
C GLU A 157 -4.35 14.21 1.80
N LYS A 158 -4.55 13.12 1.06
CA LYS A 158 -3.48 12.37 0.39
C LYS A 158 -2.71 13.26 -0.60
N GLN A 159 -3.43 13.97 -1.46
CA GLN A 159 -2.80 14.88 -2.43
C GLN A 159 -2.09 16.05 -1.73
N ALA A 160 -2.68 16.61 -0.68
CA ALA A 160 -2.07 17.70 0.08
C ALA A 160 -0.75 17.26 0.72
N LEU A 161 -0.69 16.05 1.33
CA LEU A 161 0.56 15.54 1.90
C LEU A 161 1.61 15.27 0.82
N GLY A 162 1.21 14.72 -0.33
CA GLY A 162 2.10 14.53 -1.46
C GLY A 162 2.76 15.83 -1.91
N VAL A 163 1.96 16.88 -2.14
CA VAL A 163 2.45 18.23 -2.51
C VAL A 163 3.32 18.83 -1.40
N TYR A 164 2.93 18.67 -0.15
CA TYR A 164 3.68 19.18 1.00
C TYR A 164 5.08 18.57 1.14
N LEU A 165 5.21 17.30 0.76
CA LEU A 165 6.47 16.55 0.84
C LEU A 165 7.24 16.55 -0.49
N ASP A 166 6.76 17.23 -1.53
CA ASP A 166 7.41 17.26 -2.84
C ASP A 166 8.83 17.81 -2.76
N GLY A 167 9.80 17.07 -3.30
CA GLY A 167 11.23 17.34 -3.23
C GLY A 167 11.91 17.00 -1.90
N ARG A 168 11.13 16.56 -0.88
CA ARG A 168 11.66 16.24 0.46
C ARG A 168 11.76 14.73 0.70
N VAL A 169 11.00 13.94 -0.05
CA VAL A 169 10.98 12.47 0.00
C VAL A 169 11.01 11.89 -1.41
N SER A 170 11.37 10.62 -1.52
CA SER A 170 11.45 9.92 -2.82
C SER A 170 10.07 9.51 -3.35
N GLY A 171 9.14 9.18 -2.46
CA GLY A 171 7.80 8.78 -2.85
C GLY A 171 6.79 8.87 -1.71
N VAL A 172 5.56 9.22 -2.07
CA VAL A 172 4.37 9.19 -1.21
C VAL A 172 3.29 8.37 -1.91
N VAL A 173 2.85 7.29 -1.29
CA VAL A 173 1.80 6.42 -1.81
C VAL A 173 0.71 6.28 -0.76
N GLY A 174 -0.53 6.49 -1.18
CA GLY A 174 -1.69 6.33 -0.30
C GLY A 174 -2.15 4.87 -0.19
N THR A 175 -2.80 4.56 0.94
CA THR A 175 -3.46 3.29 1.26
C THR A 175 -4.80 3.54 1.95
N HIS A 176 -5.48 2.54 2.44
CA HIS A 176 -6.73 2.55 3.21
C HIS A 176 -8.00 2.30 2.39
N THR A 177 -8.20 2.95 1.26
CA THR A 177 -9.50 2.84 0.56
C THR A 177 -9.70 1.49 -0.12
N HIS A 178 -8.62 0.73 -0.31
CA HIS A 178 -8.58 -0.53 -1.04
C HIS A 178 -8.86 -0.41 -2.55
N VAL A 179 -9.07 0.81 -3.04
CA VAL A 179 -9.39 1.09 -4.45
C VAL A 179 -8.18 1.72 -5.12
N PRO A 180 -7.52 1.00 -6.05
CA PRO A 180 -6.33 1.53 -6.71
C PRO A 180 -6.70 2.69 -7.63
N THR A 181 -6.00 3.81 -7.49
CA THR A 181 -6.15 4.98 -8.36
C THR A 181 -5.22 4.89 -9.57
N ALA A 182 -5.45 5.73 -10.57
CA ALA A 182 -4.69 5.78 -11.82
C ALA A 182 -4.03 7.15 -12.02
N ASP A 183 -3.68 7.82 -10.92
CA ASP A 183 -3.12 9.17 -10.91
C ASP A 183 -1.63 9.20 -10.59
N GLN A 184 -0.93 8.07 -10.84
CA GLN A 184 0.52 7.98 -10.64
C GLN A 184 1.26 9.05 -11.43
N ARG A 185 2.14 9.76 -10.76
CA ARG A 185 2.93 10.85 -11.35
C ARG A 185 4.20 11.13 -10.58
N VAL A 186 5.10 11.84 -11.20
CA VAL A 186 6.21 12.52 -10.52
C VAL A 186 5.79 13.97 -10.31
N LEU A 187 5.85 14.44 -9.07
CA LEU A 187 5.54 15.81 -8.72
C LEU A 187 6.65 16.77 -9.19
N PRO A 188 6.39 18.08 -9.29
CA PRO A 188 7.32 19.04 -9.89
C PRO A 188 8.73 19.08 -9.29
N GLN A 189 8.89 18.72 -8.01
CA GLN A 189 10.21 18.68 -7.34
C GLN A 189 10.80 17.27 -7.26
N GLY A 190 10.18 16.29 -7.94
CA GLY A 190 10.73 14.96 -8.15
C GLY A 190 10.18 13.85 -7.24
N THR A 191 9.26 14.13 -6.34
CA THR A 191 8.63 13.10 -5.52
C THR A 191 7.66 12.26 -6.34
N ALA A 192 7.82 10.94 -6.30
CA ALA A 192 6.88 9.99 -6.86
C ALA A 192 5.58 9.97 -6.05
N PHE A 193 4.41 10.02 -6.70
CA PHE A 193 3.12 10.11 -6.02
C PHE A 193 2.06 9.22 -6.64
N LEU A 194 1.25 8.59 -5.79
CA LEU A 194 0.00 7.92 -6.15
C LEU A 194 -1.01 8.08 -5.00
N THR A 195 -2.25 8.42 -5.32
CA THR A 195 -3.30 8.62 -4.32
C THR A 195 -3.64 7.35 -3.55
N ASP A 196 -3.75 6.19 -4.20
CA ASP A 196 -3.97 4.91 -3.50
C ASP A 196 -3.42 3.72 -4.29
N ALA A 197 -2.67 2.87 -3.62
CA ALA A 197 -2.10 1.65 -4.19
C ALA A 197 -3.17 0.55 -4.42
N GLY A 198 -4.32 0.66 -3.76
CA GLY A 198 -5.32 -0.39 -3.70
C GLY A 198 -4.95 -1.52 -2.75
N MET A 199 -5.71 -2.61 -2.77
CA MET A 199 -5.52 -3.76 -1.90
C MET A 199 -4.90 -4.97 -2.61
N THR A 200 -4.14 -5.75 -1.88
CA THR A 200 -3.75 -7.10 -2.26
C THR A 200 -4.72 -8.09 -1.62
N GLY A 201 -5.67 -8.56 -2.41
CA GLY A 201 -6.78 -9.37 -1.90
C GLY A 201 -7.86 -9.64 -2.93
N PRO A 202 -9.06 -10.07 -2.48
CA PRO A 202 -10.17 -10.45 -3.34
C PRO A 202 -10.96 -9.24 -3.85
N TYR A 203 -11.09 -9.11 -5.17
CA TYR A 203 -11.82 -8.02 -5.83
C TYR A 203 -13.29 -8.36 -6.14
N GLU A 204 -13.67 -9.65 -6.10
CA GLU A 204 -15.09 -10.03 -6.15
C GLU A 204 -15.73 -9.76 -4.78
N GLY A 205 -16.27 -8.56 -4.63
CA GLY A 205 -16.85 -8.09 -3.37
C GLY A 205 -16.80 -6.59 -3.26
N VAL A 206 -16.92 -6.09 -2.04
CA VAL A 206 -16.80 -4.67 -1.73
C VAL A 206 -15.57 -4.46 -0.86
N ILE A 207 -14.56 -3.80 -1.39
CA ILE A 207 -13.28 -3.51 -0.70
C ILE A 207 -12.67 -4.72 0.04
N GLY A 208 -12.75 -5.92 -0.58
CA GLY A 208 -12.18 -7.16 -0.02
C GLY A 208 -13.14 -8.02 0.79
N PHE A 209 -14.35 -7.55 1.06
CA PHE A 209 -15.36 -8.27 1.83
C PHE A 209 -16.51 -8.77 0.97
N ARG A 210 -17.22 -9.80 1.44
CA ARG A 210 -18.37 -10.40 0.76
C ARG A 210 -19.48 -9.37 0.53
N SER A 211 -19.97 -9.28 -0.70
CA SER A 211 -20.98 -8.32 -1.12
C SER A 211 -22.30 -8.47 -0.33
N ASP A 212 -22.74 -9.70 -0.05
CA ASP A 212 -23.99 -9.95 0.68
C ASP A 212 -23.95 -9.36 2.10
N ARG A 213 -22.82 -9.49 2.80
CA ARG A 213 -22.64 -8.92 4.16
C ARG A 213 -22.59 -7.40 4.15
N VAL A 214 -21.86 -6.84 3.19
CA VAL A 214 -21.76 -5.39 3.05
C VAL A 214 -23.09 -4.79 2.65
N LEU A 215 -23.79 -5.36 1.66
CA LEU A 215 -25.12 -4.89 1.24
C LEU A 215 -26.15 -5.01 2.37
N GLN A 216 -26.15 -6.08 3.12
CA GLN A 216 -27.02 -6.23 4.29
C GLN A 216 -26.87 -5.03 5.23
N ARG A 217 -25.63 -4.63 5.57
CA ARG A 217 -25.38 -3.47 6.43
C ARG A 217 -25.88 -2.16 5.83
N PHE A 218 -25.64 -1.92 4.54
CA PHE A 218 -26.10 -0.69 3.89
C PHE A 218 -27.61 -0.60 3.75
N LEU A 219 -28.27 -1.72 3.46
CA LEU A 219 -29.73 -1.75 3.25
C LEU A 219 -30.52 -1.73 4.56
N THR A 220 -29.99 -2.33 5.61
CA THR A 220 -30.73 -2.49 6.87
C THR A 220 -30.26 -1.56 8.00
N GLN A 221 -29.07 -0.94 7.85
CA GLN A 221 -28.35 -0.21 8.91
C GLN A 221 -28.06 -1.05 10.18
N MET A 222 -28.24 -2.35 10.09
CA MET A 222 -27.94 -3.29 11.19
C MET A 222 -26.48 -3.73 11.14
N PRO A 223 -25.85 -4.00 12.30
CA PRO A 223 -24.53 -4.60 12.34
C PRO A 223 -24.49 -5.93 11.58
N ALA A 224 -23.51 -6.10 10.72
CA ALA A 224 -23.20 -7.35 10.03
C ALA A 224 -21.70 -7.62 10.17
N ALA A 225 -21.34 -8.87 10.50
CA ALA A 225 -19.95 -9.28 10.52
C ALA A 225 -19.40 -9.26 9.09
N PHE A 226 -18.28 -8.57 8.89
CA PHE A 226 -17.57 -8.59 7.61
C PHE A 226 -16.77 -9.89 7.47
N GLU A 227 -16.96 -10.55 6.34
CA GLU A 227 -16.23 -11.75 5.96
C GLU A 227 -15.42 -11.46 4.70
N VAL A 228 -14.14 -11.83 4.72
CA VAL A 228 -13.26 -11.67 3.55
C VAL A 228 -13.81 -12.47 2.36
N ALA A 229 -13.91 -11.83 1.20
CA ALA A 229 -14.26 -12.49 -0.06
C ALA A 229 -13.15 -13.46 -0.50
N LYS A 230 -13.40 -14.28 -1.55
CA LYS A 230 -12.45 -15.37 -1.90
C LYS A 230 -12.04 -15.40 -3.36
N ARG A 231 -12.73 -14.67 -4.24
CA ARG A 231 -12.54 -14.74 -5.68
C ARG A 231 -11.95 -13.48 -6.26
N ASP A 232 -11.44 -13.58 -7.51
CA ASP A 232 -10.76 -12.50 -8.21
C ASP A 232 -9.64 -11.89 -7.36
N VAL A 233 -8.71 -12.75 -6.92
CA VAL A 233 -7.63 -12.35 -6.01
C VAL A 233 -6.51 -11.72 -6.81
N ARG A 234 -6.12 -10.50 -6.43
CA ARG A 234 -5.09 -9.70 -7.10
C ARG A 234 -4.03 -9.23 -6.11
N LEU A 235 -2.82 -9.01 -6.60
CA LEU A 235 -1.82 -8.20 -5.92
C LEU A 235 -1.85 -6.81 -6.56
N ALA A 236 -1.98 -5.77 -5.75
CA ALA A 236 -1.88 -4.39 -6.18
C ALA A 236 -0.69 -3.71 -5.52
N GLY A 237 0.04 -2.91 -6.28
CA GLY A 237 1.23 -2.23 -5.79
C GLY A 237 1.74 -1.16 -6.74
N VAL A 238 2.85 -0.54 -6.34
CA VAL A 238 3.51 0.55 -7.05
C VAL A 238 5.00 0.29 -7.12
N LEU A 239 5.55 0.37 -8.33
CA LEU A 239 6.98 0.32 -8.56
C LEU A 239 7.51 1.75 -8.71
N LEU A 240 8.41 2.15 -7.83
CA LEU A 240 9.08 3.45 -7.85
C LEU A 240 10.53 3.26 -8.31
N GLY A 241 10.97 4.09 -9.26
CA GLY A 241 12.33 4.02 -9.79
C GLY A 241 12.76 5.34 -10.44
N ARG A 242 13.98 5.38 -10.98
CA ARG A 242 14.50 6.58 -11.65
C ARG A 242 13.67 7.01 -12.88
N GLN A 243 12.89 6.11 -13.44
CA GLN A 243 12.05 6.36 -14.63
C GLN A 243 10.64 6.84 -14.29
N GLY A 244 10.29 6.96 -12.99
CA GLY A 244 8.98 7.41 -12.57
C GLY A 244 8.26 6.46 -11.63
N VAL A 245 6.93 6.49 -11.68
CA VAL A 245 6.01 5.69 -10.87
C VAL A 245 5.19 4.79 -11.80
N GLU A 246 5.19 3.51 -11.54
CA GLU A 246 4.44 2.53 -12.31
C GLU A 246 3.54 1.70 -11.38
N ARG A 247 2.27 1.56 -11.75
CA ARG A 247 1.33 0.70 -11.03
C ARG A 247 1.51 -0.76 -11.46
N VAL A 248 1.65 -1.64 -10.49
CA VAL A 248 1.74 -3.09 -10.72
C VAL A 248 0.44 -3.76 -10.26
N LEU A 249 -0.20 -4.49 -11.17
CA LEU A 249 -1.35 -5.35 -10.88
C LEU A 249 -1.01 -6.78 -11.25
N GLY A 250 -0.99 -7.66 -10.26
CA GLY A 250 -0.86 -9.10 -10.48
C GLY A 250 -2.20 -9.80 -10.25
N GLU A 251 -2.76 -10.45 -11.25
CA GLU A 251 -3.94 -11.30 -11.09
C GLU A 251 -3.54 -12.68 -10.55
N ALA A 252 -3.97 -12.98 -9.33
CA ALA A 252 -3.87 -14.32 -8.77
C ALA A 252 -5.14 -15.10 -9.10
N ARG A 253 -5.31 -15.51 -10.36
CA ARG A 253 -6.39 -16.43 -10.69
C ARG A 253 -6.16 -17.75 -9.97
N VAL A 254 -7.12 -18.16 -9.13
CA VAL A 254 -7.28 -19.54 -8.73
C VAL A 254 -7.85 -20.26 -9.96
N LEU A 255 -6.96 -20.60 -10.89
CA LEU A 255 -7.25 -21.49 -11.98
C LEU A 255 -6.29 -22.67 -11.82
N GLU A 256 -6.84 -23.83 -11.97
CA GLU A 256 -6.08 -24.97 -12.50
C GLU A 256 -5.44 -24.51 -13.83
N GLY A 257 -4.14 -24.16 -13.80
CA GLY A 257 -3.34 -23.79 -14.97
C GLY A 257 -3.24 -22.31 -15.32
N GLY A 258 -2.08 -21.71 -15.05
CA GLY A 258 -1.53 -20.55 -15.74
C GLY A 258 -2.03 -19.17 -15.26
N GLY A 259 -1.20 -18.45 -14.50
CA GLY A 259 -1.44 -17.04 -14.16
C GLY A 259 -0.80 -16.11 -15.17
N HIS A 260 -1.49 -15.04 -15.54
CA HIS A 260 -0.91 -13.90 -16.27
C HIS A 260 -0.71 -12.72 -15.32
N VAL A 261 0.49 -12.13 -15.38
CA VAL A 261 0.81 -10.83 -14.76
C VAL A 261 0.48 -9.78 -15.81
N VAL A 262 -0.41 -8.84 -15.47
CA VAL A 262 -0.65 -7.67 -16.33
C VAL A 262 0.15 -6.52 -15.74
N VAL A 263 1.27 -6.20 -16.36
CA VAL A 263 2.01 -4.97 -16.12
C VAL A 263 1.39 -3.89 -17.00
N ALA A 264 0.79 -2.87 -16.40
CA ALA A 264 0.33 -1.70 -17.14
C ALA A 264 1.51 -0.74 -17.34
N GLY A 265 2.29 -0.95 -18.38
CA GLY A 265 3.39 -0.09 -18.78
C GLY A 265 3.74 -0.36 -20.24
N ASP A 266 3.79 0.72 -21.03
CA ASP A 266 4.27 0.83 -22.43
C ASP A 266 3.83 -0.25 -23.43
N GLN A 267 2.80 0.07 -24.18
CA GLN A 267 2.65 -0.36 -25.57
C GLN A 267 3.35 0.67 -26.48
N PRO A 268 4.52 0.41 -27.05
CA PRO A 268 5.00 1.17 -28.18
C PRO A 268 4.24 0.71 -29.42
N GLY A 269 3.34 1.55 -29.94
CA GLY A 269 2.77 1.42 -31.27
C GLY A 269 1.40 0.72 -31.38
N GLY A 270 0.37 1.29 -30.75
CA GLY A 270 -1.01 1.04 -31.13
C GLY A 270 -1.46 1.95 -32.28
N PRO A 271 -2.23 1.48 -33.28
CA PRO A 271 -2.64 2.31 -34.41
C PRO A 271 -3.57 3.43 -33.96
N ALA A 272 -3.35 4.64 -34.53
CA ALA A 272 -4.14 5.83 -34.33
C ALA A 272 -5.64 5.55 -34.46
N VAL A 273 -6.40 5.81 -33.41
CA VAL A 273 -7.86 5.82 -33.45
C VAL A 273 -8.27 7.00 -34.31
N ARG A 274 -8.75 6.74 -35.53
CA ARG A 274 -9.40 7.75 -36.36
C ARG A 274 -10.68 8.20 -35.68
N GLN A 275 -10.73 9.47 -35.31
CA GLN A 275 -11.97 10.16 -34.97
C GLN A 275 -12.89 10.18 -36.20
N GLY A 276 -14.04 9.54 -36.09
CA GLY A 276 -15.14 9.63 -37.04
C GLY A 276 -16.37 10.11 -36.29
N HIS A 277 -16.49 11.44 -36.12
CA HIS A 277 -17.76 12.05 -35.78
C HIS A 277 -18.54 12.39 -37.05
N ARG A 278 -19.71 11.83 -37.18
CA ARG A 278 -20.84 12.48 -37.83
C ARG A 278 -22.04 12.35 -36.90
N VAL A 279 -22.45 13.47 -36.36
CA VAL A 279 -23.75 13.66 -35.78
C VAL A 279 -24.57 14.30 -36.91
N ASP A 280 -25.53 13.58 -37.46
CA ASP A 280 -26.62 14.15 -38.23
C ASP A 280 -27.86 14.17 -37.35
N GLY A 281 -28.35 15.37 -37.14
CA GLY A 281 -29.57 15.63 -36.43
C GLY A 281 -30.83 15.25 -37.22
N ARG A 282 -31.85 14.88 -36.48
CA ARG A 282 -33.25 15.31 -36.62
C ARG A 282 -33.96 15.18 -35.28
#